data_02bc445751e96a087555aafd5654ebf5
#
_entry.id   02bc445751e96a087555aafd5654ebf5
#
_cell.length_a   1.000
_cell.length_b   1.000
_cell.length_c   1.000
_cell.angle_alpha   90.00
_cell.angle_beta   90.00
_cell.angle_gamma   90.00
#
_symmetry.space_group_name_H-M   'P 1'
#
loop_
_entity.id
_entity.type
_entity.pdbx_description
1 polymer ?
#
loop_
_entity_poly.entity_id
_entity_poly.type
_entity_poly.pdbx_seq_one_letter_code
_entity_poly.pdbx_strand_id
1 'polypeptide(L)'
;MTLSFDIKRQQEIVIDFRDVEKITSVSINGNDAKHRLLNEHIIINAEETKEGTNNIDIAFAAGNQSLNRNEEFLYTLLVPDRARTVFPCFDQPDMKASYHLTLTVPEAWTAVSNSSVQSQEIAEGRKTIKFKKTEPLSTYLFSFVAGLFEKQTYSNGRHTLTAYHRETDKKRIAQLPEIFKQVTASLAWMEEY
;
A
#
# COMPACT_ATOMS: atom_id res chain seq x y z
N MET A 1 6.82 4.87 -8.47
CA MET A 1 6.74 3.46 -8.01
C MET A 1 7.33 2.55 -9.06
N THR A 2 7.76 1.35 -8.67
CA THR A 2 8.27 0.32 -9.59
C THR A 2 7.36 -0.90 -9.55
N LEU A 3 6.95 -1.40 -10.71
CA LEU A 3 6.30 -2.70 -10.91
C LEU A 3 7.35 -3.66 -11.50
N SER A 4 7.54 -4.81 -10.86
CA SER A 4 8.44 -5.86 -11.35
C SER A 4 7.66 -7.15 -11.55
N PHE A 5 7.70 -7.74 -12.74
CA PHE A 5 6.96 -8.94 -13.10
C PHE A 5 7.61 -9.68 -14.28
N ASP A 6 7.28 -10.97 -14.43
CA ASP A 6 7.76 -11.80 -15.51
C ASP A 6 6.70 -12.02 -16.57
N ILE A 7 7.08 -12.00 -17.85
CA ILE A 7 6.24 -12.40 -18.98
C ILE A 7 6.88 -13.54 -19.78
N LYS A 8 6.04 -14.45 -20.26
CA LYS A 8 6.49 -15.64 -21.00
C LYS A 8 6.92 -15.35 -22.43
N ARG A 9 6.50 -14.22 -22.98
CA ARG A 9 6.82 -13.75 -24.32
C ARG A 9 6.63 -12.25 -24.41
N GLN A 10 7.33 -11.61 -25.33
CA GLN A 10 7.13 -10.20 -25.64
C GLN A 10 5.66 -9.94 -26.02
N GLN A 11 5.02 -8.99 -25.36
CA GLN A 11 3.62 -8.63 -25.56
C GLN A 11 3.30 -7.24 -25.02
N GLU A 12 2.19 -6.67 -25.44
CA GLU A 12 1.64 -5.44 -24.87
C GLU A 12 1.29 -5.68 -23.40
N ILE A 13 1.58 -4.69 -22.54
CA ILE A 13 1.24 -4.71 -21.11
C ILE A 13 0.21 -3.63 -20.84
N VAL A 14 -0.87 -4.02 -20.17
CA VAL A 14 -1.96 -3.13 -19.74
C VAL A 14 -1.93 -3.03 -18.23
N ILE A 15 -1.74 -1.82 -17.70
CA ILE A 15 -1.71 -1.51 -16.26
C ILE A 15 -2.93 -0.66 -15.94
N ASP A 16 -3.68 -1.05 -14.94
CA ASP A 16 -4.87 -0.33 -14.49
C ASP A 16 -4.46 0.91 -13.69
N PHE A 17 -4.96 2.08 -14.08
CA PHE A 17 -4.84 3.32 -13.32
C PHE A 17 -5.92 4.31 -13.75
N ARG A 18 -6.80 4.68 -12.83
CA ARG A 18 -7.97 5.50 -13.14
C ARG A 18 -7.61 6.92 -13.60
N ASP A 19 -6.71 7.58 -12.87
CA ASP A 19 -6.38 8.98 -13.08
C ASP A 19 -5.15 9.12 -14.00
N VAL A 20 -5.24 8.54 -15.21
CA VAL A 20 -4.12 8.48 -16.17
C VAL A 20 -3.54 9.86 -16.52
N GLU A 21 -4.36 10.93 -16.43
CA GLU A 21 -3.92 12.32 -16.62
C GLU A 21 -2.96 12.82 -15.54
N LYS A 22 -2.84 12.10 -14.43
CA LYS A 22 -1.92 12.41 -13.32
C LYS A 22 -0.57 11.69 -13.43
N ILE A 23 -0.32 10.97 -14.53
CA ILE A 23 0.95 10.34 -14.80
C ILE A 23 1.94 11.41 -15.28
N THR A 24 3.13 11.40 -14.69
CA THR A 24 4.21 12.33 -15.04
C THR A 24 5.24 11.66 -15.94
N SER A 25 5.58 10.40 -15.68
CA SER A 25 6.52 9.64 -16.50
C SER A 25 6.26 8.14 -16.39
N VAL A 26 6.61 7.41 -17.46
CA VAL A 26 6.63 5.95 -17.51
C VAL A 26 7.92 5.52 -18.17
N SER A 27 8.70 4.68 -17.50
CA SER A 27 9.88 4.04 -18.09
C SER A 27 9.82 2.53 -17.90
N ILE A 28 10.45 1.79 -18.80
CA ILE A 28 10.54 0.33 -18.74
C ILE A 28 11.99 -0.10 -18.91
N ASN A 29 12.46 -0.97 -18.04
CA ASN A 29 13.83 -1.51 -18.08
C ASN A 29 14.91 -0.42 -18.15
N GLY A 30 14.64 0.76 -17.54
CA GLY A 30 15.54 1.91 -17.48
C GLY A 30 15.48 2.88 -18.68
N ASN A 31 14.56 2.67 -19.63
CA ASN A 31 14.36 3.56 -20.80
C ASN A 31 12.95 4.17 -20.76
N ASP A 32 12.81 5.37 -21.30
CA ASP A 32 11.48 5.97 -21.50
C ASP A 32 10.60 5.05 -22.34
N ALA A 33 9.40 4.74 -21.85
CA ALA A 33 8.51 3.80 -22.50
C ALA A 33 7.55 4.48 -23.49
N LYS A 34 7.47 3.98 -24.71
CA LYS A 34 6.37 4.31 -25.61
C LYS A 34 5.10 3.67 -25.08
N HIS A 35 4.14 4.50 -24.68
CA HIS A 35 2.91 4.08 -24.06
C HIS A 35 1.72 4.91 -24.55
N ARG A 36 0.52 4.39 -24.32
CA ARG A 36 -0.75 5.07 -24.56
C ARG A 36 -1.54 5.12 -23.26
N LEU A 37 -2.26 6.20 -23.08
CA LEU A 37 -3.18 6.37 -21.95
C LEU A 37 -4.61 6.30 -22.52
N LEU A 38 -5.35 5.23 -22.17
CA LEU A 38 -6.67 4.97 -22.73
C LEU A 38 -7.56 4.22 -21.74
N ASN A 39 -8.78 4.72 -21.54
CA ASN A 39 -9.82 4.06 -20.74
C ASN A 39 -9.34 3.61 -19.35
N GLU A 40 -8.71 4.50 -18.58
CA GLU A 40 -8.16 4.20 -17.25
C GLU A 40 -7.00 3.17 -17.26
N HIS A 41 -6.28 3.04 -18.38
CA HIS A 41 -5.14 2.13 -18.51
C HIS A 41 -3.90 2.83 -19.05
N ILE A 42 -2.75 2.36 -18.59
CA ILE A 42 -1.43 2.62 -19.17
C ILE A 42 -1.10 1.42 -20.04
N ILE A 43 -1.01 1.62 -21.35
CA ILE A 43 -0.76 0.55 -22.31
C ILE A 43 0.67 0.72 -22.85
N ILE A 44 1.56 -0.20 -22.49
CA ILE A 44 2.95 -0.23 -22.92
C ILE A 44 3.05 -1.14 -24.14
N ASN A 45 3.63 -0.63 -25.22
CA ASN A 45 3.73 -1.34 -26.48
C ASN A 45 4.60 -2.61 -26.34
N ALA A 46 4.30 -3.64 -27.14
CA ALA A 46 5.00 -4.91 -27.09
C ALA A 46 6.51 -4.79 -27.34
N GLU A 47 6.93 -3.89 -28.25
CA GLU A 47 8.34 -3.66 -28.56
C GLU A 47 9.18 -3.11 -27.40
N GLU A 48 8.54 -2.54 -26.39
CA GLU A 48 9.20 -2.05 -25.18
C GLU A 48 9.45 -3.15 -24.13
N THR A 49 8.77 -4.30 -24.27
CA THR A 49 8.84 -5.42 -23.34
C THR A 49 9.80 -6.50 -23.81
N LYS A 50 10.22 -7.36 -22.90
CA LYS A 50 11.07 -8.53 -23.22
C LYS A 50 10.57 -9.76 -22.47
N GLU A 51 10.85 -10.95 -22.99
CA GLU A 51 10.64 -12.20 -22.26
C GLU A 51 11.42 -12.18 -20.94
N GLY A 52 10.84 -12.75 -19.88
CA GLY A 52 11.37 -12.72 -18.52
C GLY A 52 10.99 -11.45 -17.77
N THR A 53 11.87 -11.00 -16.87
CA THR A 53 11.61 -9.91 -15.95
C THR A 53 11.59 -8.55 -16.65
N ASN A 54 10.50 -7.81 -16.40
CA ASN A 54 10.34 -6.40 -16.78
C ASN A 54 10.14 -5.55 -15.53
N ASN A 55 10.77 -4.38 -15.51
CA ASN A 55 10.63 -3.39 -14.46
C ASN A 55 10.05 -2.10 -15.07
N ILE A 56 8.92 -1.66 -14.57
CA ILE A 56 8.25 -0.44 -15.04
C ILE A 56 8.27 0.56 -13.90
N ASP A 57 8.89 1.71 -14.11
CA ASP A 57 8.87 2.84 -13.17
C ASP A 57 7.83 3.86 -13.62
N ILE A 58 6.93 4.24 -12.69
CA ILE A 58 5.85 5.18 -12.95
C ILE A 58 5.90 6.29 -11.90
N ALA A 59 5.98 7.53 -12.34
CA ALA A 59 5.77 8.71 -11.53
C ALA A 59 4.35 9.24 -11.78
N PHE A 60 3.60 9.48 -10.70
CA PHE A 60 2.19 9.88 -10.77
C PHE A 60 1.75 10.60 -9.49
N ALA A 61 0.64 11.30 -9.56
CA ALA A 61 -0.08 11.76 -8.37
C ALA A 61 -1.24 10.80 -8.07
N ALA A 62 -1.34 10.36 -6.82
CA ALA A 62 -2.40 9.45 -6.38
C ALA A 62 -3.79 10.09 -6.50
N GLY A 63 -4.78 9.28 -6.88
CA GLY A 63 -6.19 9.65 -6.82
C GLY A 63 -6.71 9.76 -5.38
N ASN A 64 -7.85 10.43 -5.21
CA ASN A 64 -8.46 10.63 -3.89
C ASN A 64 -9.64 9.70 -3.60
N GLN A 65 -10.06 8.89 -4.57
CA GLN A 65 -11.30 8.13 -4.44
C GLN A 65 -11.24 7.07 -3.34
N SER A 66 -10.08 6.43 -3.18
CA SER A 66 -9.86 5.39 -2.17
C SER A 66 -8.64 5.69 -1.28
N LEU A 67 -8.11 6.89 -1.38
CA LEU A 67 -7.14 7.48 -0.47
C LEU A 67 -7.84 8.61 0.30
N ASN A 68 -8.39 8.26 1.46
CA ASN A 68 -9.02 9.25 2.34
C ASN A 68 -7.94 10.03 3.06
N ARG A 69 -7.96 11.36 2.97
CA ARG A 69 -6.94 12.21 3.60
C ARG A 69 -7.48 13.57 4.03
N ASN A 70 -6.90 14.07 5.11
CA ASN A 70 -7.05 15.44 5.59
C ASN A 70 -5.71 15.92 6.20
N GLU A 71 -5.74 17.01 6.96
CA GLU A 71 -4.54 17.59 7.56
C GLU A 71 -3.95 16.75 8.69
N GLU A 72 -4.69 15.82 9.29
CA GLU A 72 -4.29 15.05 10.45
C GLU A 72 -4.02 13.57 10.16
N PHE A 73 -4.58 13.03 9.09
CA PHE A 73 -4.40 11.62 8.73
C PHE A 73 -4.68 11.33 7.25
N LEU A 74 -4.22 10.17 6.83
CA LEU A 74 -4.61 9.52 5.57
C LEU A 74 -4.74 8.02 5.77
N TYR A 75 -5.60 7.37 4.97
CA TYR A 75 -5.70 5.92 4.88
C TYR A 75 -6.25 5.47 3.53
N THR A 76 -5.87 4.26 3.13
CA THR A 76 -6.40 3.62 1.93
C THR A 76 -7.57 2.70 2.26
N LEU A 77 -8.55 2.61 1.36
CA LEU A 77 -9.64 1.63 1.39
C LEU A 77 -9.83 1.09 -0.02
N LEU A 78 -9.15 -0.01 -0.35
CA LEU A 78 -9.00 -0.51 -1.72
C LEU A 78 -9.99 -1.62 -2.09
N VAL A 79 -10.78 -2.08 -1.14
CA VAL A 79 -11.82 -3.11 -1.35
C VAL A 79 -12.99 -2.54 -2.19
N PRO A 80 -13.53 -3.28 -3.17
CA PRO A 80 -13.13 -4.62 -3.63
C PRO A 80 -12.08 -4.59 -4.76
N ASP A 81 -12.01 -3.54 -5.59
CA ASP A 81 -11.21 -3.40 -6.82
C ASP A 81 -10.79 -1.96 -7.05
N ARG A 82 -10.32 -1.29 -5.99
CA ARG A 82 -10.06 0.16 -5.98
C ARG A 82 -8.59 0.55 -5.89
N ALA A 83 -7.65 -0.40 -5.97
CA ALA A 83 -6.24 -0.08 -5.92
C ALA A 83 -5.83 0.83 -7.09
N ARG A 84 -6.36 0.58 -8.28
CA ARG A 84 -6.18 1.41 -9.48
C ARG A 84 -6.63 2.87 -9.33
N THR A 85 -7.43 3.20 -8.31
CA THR A 85 -7.83 4.59 -8.02
C THR A 85 -6.81 5.33 -7.15
N VAL A 86 -5.78 4.64 -6.66
CA VAL A 86 -4.73 5.20 -5.80
C VAL A 86 -3.36 5.09 -6.46
N PHE A 87 -3.03 3.94 -7.07
CA PHE A 87 -1.75 3.71 -7.73
C PHE A 87 -1.89 2.78 -8.94
N PRO A 88 -0.99 2.87 -9.95
CA PRO A 88 -0.96 1.95 -11.07
C PRO A 88 -0.70 0.51 -10.62
N CYS A 89 -1.49 -0.47 -11.08
CA CYS A 89 -1.32 -1.88 -10.70
C CYS A 89 -2.02 -2.81 -11.70
N PHE A 90 -1.85 -4.10 -11.52
CA PHE A 90 -2.73 -5.12 -12.09
C PHE A 90 -3.82 -5.38 -11.04
N ASP A 91 -5.00 -4.76 -11.21
CA ASP A 91 -6.04 -4.75 -10.17
C ASP A 91 -6.99 -5.98 -10.25
N GLN A 92 -6.44 -7.13 -10.63
CA GLN A 92 -7.11 -8.41 -10.61
C GLN A 92 -6.80 -9.14 -9.29
N PRO A 93 -7.80 -9.69 -8.58
CA PRO A 93 -7.63 -10.23 -7.24
C PRO A 93 -6.73 -11.48 -7.15
N ASP A 94 -6.56 -12.19 -8.25
CA ASP A 94 -5.70 -13.37 -8.39
C ASP A 94 -4.25 -13.01 -8.75
N MET A 95 -3.99 -11.79 -9.22
CA MET A 95 -2.65 -11.28 -9.51
C MET A 95 -1.99 -10.73 -8.24
N LYS A 96 -1.60 -11.64 -7.34
CA LYS A 96 -0.96 -11.27 -6.07
C LYS A 96 0.45 -10.74 -6.29
N ALA A 97 0.82 -9.72 -5.51
CA ALA A 97 2.15 -9.14 -5.51
C ALA A 97 2.68 -8.92 -4.09
N SER A 98 3.99 -8.87 -3.94
CA SER A 98 4.63 -8.40 -2.71
C SER A 98 4.85 -6.90 -2.80
N TYR A 99 4.62 -6.19 -1.72
CA TYR A 99 4.74 -4.73 -1.64
C TYR A 99 5.93 -4.33 -0.78
N HIS A 100 6.69 -3.37 -1.25
CA HIS A 100 7.76 -2.72 -0.50
C HIS A 100 7.46 -1.23 -0.42
N LEU A 101 6.79 -0.82 0.67
CA LEU A 101 6.31 0.55 0.84
C LEU A 101 7.36 1.43 1.50
N THR A 102 7.53 2.64 0.97
CA THR A 102 8.21 3.73 1.65
C THR A 102 7.26 4.94 1.70
N LEU A 103 7.05 5.48 2.89
CA LEU A 103 6.23 6.67 3.09
C LEU A 103 7.08 7.80 3.66
N THR A 104 6.92 9.01 3.10
CA THR A 104 7.45 10.24 3.69
C THR A 104 6.28 11.11 4.16
N VAL A 105 6.18 11.29 5.46
CA VAL A 105 5.06 11.96 6.16
C VAL A 105 5.59 13.10 7.05
N PRO A 106 4.74 13.98 7.60
CA PRO A 106 5.15 14.92 8.64
C PRO A 106 5.81 14.18 9.82
N GLU A 107 6.82 14.77 10.44
CA GLU A 107 7.61 14.13 11.51
C GLU A 107 6.74 13.59 12.66
N ALA A 108 5.70 14.34 13.06
CA ALA A 108 4.79 13.98 14.14
C ALA A 108 3.88 12.78 13.81
N TRP A 109 3.75 12.39 12.54
CA TRP A 109 2.84 11.34 12.12
C TRP A 109 3.41 9.95 12.40
N THR A 110 2.53 9.02 12.73
CA THR A 110 2.79 7.58 12.77
C THR A 110 2.22 6.93 11.52
N ALA A 111 2.91 5.94 10.96
CA ALA A 111 2.41 5.18 9.82
C ALA A 111 2.41 3.67 10.11
N VAL A 112 1.41 2.99 9.56
CA VAL A 112 1.20 1.54 9.66
C VAL A 112 0.86 1.01 8.27
N SER A 113 1.33 -0.19 7.94
CA SER A 113 1.02 -0.91 6.70
C SER A 113 0.96 -2.42 6.94
N ASN A 114 0.81 -3.21 5.87
CA ASN A 114 0.72 -4.68 5.95
C ASN A 114 1.98 -5.39 6.45
N SER A 115 3.08 -4.68 6.63
CA SER A 115 4.33 -5.24 7.15
C SER A 115 4.94 -4.34 8.23
N SER A 116 5.88 -4.89 9.01
CA SER A 116 6.57 -4.13 10.05
C SER A 116 7.52 -3.08 9.46
N VAL A 117 7.78 -2.03 10.24
CA VAL A 117 8.79 -1.03 9.91
C VAL A 117 10.18 -1.68 9.87
N GLN A 118 10.90 -1.45 8.78
CA GLN A 118 12.29 -1.86 8.60
C GLN A 118 13.25 -0.78 9.12
N SER A 119 13.01 0.47 8.74
CA SER A 119 13.80 1.62 9.17
C SER A 119 12.97 2.90 9.09
N GLN A 120 13.38 3.89 9.85
CA GLN A 120 12.84 5.24 9.75
C GLN A 120 13.96 6.27 9.90
N GLU A 121 13.79 7.37 9.22
CA GLU A 121 14.73 8.51 9.23
C GLU A 121 13.94 9.82 9.31
N ILE A 122 14.44 10.78 10.07
CA ILE A 122 13.84 12.11 10.21
C ILE A 122 14.82 13.12 9.63
N ALA A 123 14.34 13.91 8.69
CA ALA A 123 15.08 15.02 8.10
C ALA A 123 14.10 16.14 7.73
N GLU A 124 14.49 17.38 7.96
CA GLU A 124 13.76 18.59 7.55
C GLU A 124 12.27 18.60 7.98
N GLY A 125 11.97 18.14 9.20
CA GLY A 125 10.60 18.07 9.73
C GLY A 125 9.71 16.99 9.09
N ARG A 126 10.30 16.07 8.33
CA ARG A 126 9.63 14.93 7.70
C ARG A 126 10.23 13.63 8.18
N LYS A 127 9.40 12.59 8.24
CA LYS A 127 9.77 11.22 8.60
C LYS A 127 9.60 10.33 7.39
N THR A 128 10.68 9.70 6.94
CA THR A 128 10.67 8.67 5.90
C THR A 128 10.69 7.29 6.57
N ILE A 129 9.66 6.49 6.34
CA ILE A 129 9.44 5.19 6.95
C ILE A 129 9.50 4.15 5.84
N LYS A 130 10.43 3.20 5.96
CA LYS A 130 10.55 2.04 5.06
C LYS A 130 9.93 0.82 5.77
N PHE A 131 9.00 0.17 5.11
CA PHE A 131 8.40 -1.07 5.58
C PHE A 131 9.13 -2.27 4.99
N LYS A 132 9.12 -3.40 5.69
CA LYS A 132 9.60 -4.67 5.12
C LYS A 132 8.73 -5.07 3.93
N LYS A 133 9.29 -5.88 3.04
CA LYS A 133 8.52 -6.49 1.95
C LYS A 133 7.41 -7.38 2.53
N THR A 134 6.20 -7.30 1.99
CA THR A 134 5.09 -8.17 2.39
C THR A 134 5.23 -9.56 1.78
N GLU A 135 4.53 -10.54 2.34
CA GLU A 135 4.15 -11.73 1.59
C GLU A 135 3.25 -11.35 0.41
N PRO A 136 3.13 -12.22 -0.62
CA PRO A 136 2.24 -11.95 -1.75
C PRO A 136 0.78 -11.81 -1.30
N LEU A 137 0.16 -10.68 -1.63
CA LEU A 137 -1.24 -10.39 -1.34
C LEU A 137 -1.93 -9.72 -2.52
N SER A 138 -3.25 -9.84 -2.61
CA SER A 138 -4.06 -9.16 -3.62
C SER A 138 -4.03 -7.65 -3.41
N THR A 139 -4.17 -6.89 -4.49
CA THR A 139 -4.14 -5.42 -4.48
C THR A 139 -5.12 -4.81 -3.48
N TYR A 140 -6.34 -5.34 -3.40
CA TYR A 140 -7.39 -4.83 -2.50
C TYR A 140 -7.10 -5.06 -1.00
N LEU A 141 -6.15 -5.95 -0.65
CA LEU A 141 -5.70 -6.18 0.72
C LEU A 141 -4.51 -5.29 1.10
N PHE A 142 -3.84 -4.70 0.12
CA PHE A 142 -2.77 -3.76 0.41
C PHE A 142 -3.35 -2.50 1.05
N SER A 143 -2.74 -2.07 2.15
CA SER A 143 -3.19 -0.89 2.86
C SER A 143 -2.07 -0.16 3.58
N PHE A 144 -2.27 1.13 3.74
CA PHE A 144 -1.46 1.95 4.64
C PHE A 144 -2.33 3.04 5.26
N VAL A 145 -1.94 3.41 6.46
CA VAL A 145 -2.52 4.52 7.21
C VAL A 145 -1.40 5.35 7.81
N ALA A 146 -1.52 6.65 7.81
CA ALA A 146 -0.60 7.55 8.49
C ALA A 146 -1.35 8.73 9.11
N GLY A 147 -0.85 9.24 10.24
CA GLY A 147 -1.50 10.37 10.91
C GLY A 147 -1.04 10.57 12.34
N LEU A 148 -1.73 11.49 13.02
CA LEU A 148 -1.61 11.74 14.44
C LEU A 148 -2.46 10.72 15.19
N PHE A 149 -1.82 9.68 15.74
CA PHE A 149 -2.48 8.60 16.47
C PHE A 149 -1.93 8.48 17.88
N GLU A 150 -2.85 8.30 18.83
CA GLU A 150 -2.54 7.70 20.13
C GLU A 150 -2.37 6.18 19.93
N LYS A 151 -1.54 5.57 20.78
CA LYS A 151 -1.33 4.14 20.69
C LYS A 151 -1.48 3.45 22.04
N GLN A 152 -2.13 2.29 22.05
CA GLN A 152 -2.19 1.40 23.19
C GLN A 152 -1.75 -0.01 22.77
N THR A 153 -0.83 -0.60 23.55
CA THR A 153 -0.25 -1.91 23.26
C THR A 153 -0.67 -2.92 24.32
N TYR A 154 -0.96 -4.13 23.88
CA TYR A 154 -1.26 -5.29 24.70
C TYR A 154 -0.37 -6.47 24.27
N SER A 155 0.13 -7.25 25.24
CA SER A 155 0.87 -8.47 24.96
C SER A 155 0.40 -9.61 25.87
N ASN A 156 0.20 -10.79 25.29
CA ASN A 156 -0.10 -12.02 26.03
C ASN A 156 1.10 -12.99 26.09
N GLY A 157 2.29 -12.53 25.72
CA GLY A 157 3.50 -13.35 25.63
C GLY A 157 3.70 -14.04 24.26
N ARG A 158 2.61 -14.37 23.55
CA ARG A 158 2.65 -14.95 22.18
C ARG A 158 2.50 -13.87 21.12
N HIS A 159 1.53 -12.97 21.32
CA HIS A 159 1.22 -11.87 20.40
C HIS A 159 1.36 -10.52 21.09
N THR A 160 1.83 -9.53 20.34
CA THR A 160 1.80 -8.13 20.73
C THR A 160 0.88 -7.39 19.77
N LEU A 161 -0.22 -6.86 20.31
CA LEU A 161 -1.23 -6.11 19.58
C LEU A 161 -1.07 -4.63 19.90
N THR A 162 -1.19 -3.78 18.88
CA THR A 162 -1.17 -2.33 19.07
C THR A 162 -2.38 -1.72 18.38
N ALA A 163 -3.21 -1.02 19.16
CA ALA A 163 -4.27 -0.17 18.63
C ALA A 163 -3.70 1.22 18.39
N TYR A 164 -3.90 1.75 17.19
CA TYR A 164 -3.67 3.14 16.84
C TYR A 164 -5.03 3.81 16.66
N HIS A 165 -5.29 4.88 17.42
CA HIS A 165 -6.60 5.51 17.43
C HIS A 165 -6.52 7.02 17.56
N ARG A 166 -7.61 7.69 17.21
CA ARG A 166 -7.85 9.12 17.41
C ARG A 166 -9.07 9.36 18.32
N GLU A 167 -9.49 8.32 19.04
CA GLU A 167 -10.62 8.41 19.97
C GLU A 167 -10.23 9.21 21.21
N THR A 168 -11.09 10.13 21.60
CA THR A 168 -10.94 11.00 22.78
C THR A 168 -11.94 10.67 23.89
N ASP A 169 -12.99 9.91 23.59
CA ASP A 169 -13.96 9.47 24.61
C ASP A 169 -13.33 8.37 25.47
N LYS A 170 -13.09 8.69 26.74
CA LYS A 170 -12.52 7.76 27.72
C LYS A 170 -13.32 6.47 27.88
N LYS A 171 -14.67 6.51 27.71
CA LYS A 171 -15.51 5.32 27.80
C LYS A 171 -15.27 4.35 26.65
N ARG A 172 -15.01 4.88 25.45
CA ARG A 172 -14.66 4.07 24.26
C ARG A 172 -13.24 3.53 24.36
N ILE A 173 -12.28 4.36 24.78
CA ILE A 173 -10.90 3.92 25.01
C ILE A 173 -10.84 2.79 26.04
N ALA A 174 -11.66 2.86 27.10
CA ALA A 174 -11.74 1.81 28.12
C ALA A 174 -12.24 0.44 27.59
N GLN A 175 -12.74 0.36 26.35
CA GLN A 175 -13.13 -0.91 25.71
C GLN A 175 -11.94 -1.63 25.04
N LEU A 176 -10.80 -0.96 24.82
CA LEU A 176 -9.64 -1.55 24.14
C LEU A 176 -9.15 -2.87 24.77
N PRO A 177 -9.09 -3.05 26.11
CA PRO A 177 -8.70 -4.33 26.69
C PRO A 177 -9.60 -5.50 26.27
N GLU A 178 -10.92 -5.28 26.18
CA GLU A 178 -11.84 -6.32 25.71
C GLU A 178 -11.66 -6.59 24.21
N ILE A 179 -11.44 -5.57 23.41
CA ILE A 179 -11.12 -5.72 21.97
C ILE A 179 -9.85 -6.55 21.79
N PHE A 180 -8.78 -6.25 22.53
CA PHE A 180 -7.54 -7.02 22.49
C PHE A 180 -7.77 -8.50 22.85
N LYS A 181 -8.59 -8.77 23.87
CA LYS A 181 -8.94 -10.13 24.26
C LYS A 181 -9.67 -10.89 23.15
N GLN A 182 -10.65 -10.26 22.48
CA GLN A 182 -11.37 -10.85 21.36
C GLN A 182 -10.46 -11.10 20.16
N VAL A 183 -9.59 -10.15 19.79
CA VAL A 183 -8.62 -10.31 18.71
C VAL A 183 -7.65 -11.45 19.02
N THR A 184 -7.16 -11.54 20.27
CA THR A 184 -6.26 -12.63 20.69
C THR A 184 -6.93 -13.99 20.57
N ALA A 185 -8.20 -14.11 20.99
CA ALA A 185 -8.95 -15.37 20.88
C ALA A 185 -9.18 -15.75 19.41
N SER A 186 -9.48 -14.78 18.55
CA SER A 186 -9.65 -15.01 17.11
C SER A 186 -8.35 -15.46 16.44
N LEU A 187 -7.22 -14.85 16.79
CA LEU A 187 -5.90 -15.26 16.28
C LEU A 187 -5.57 -16.68 16.69
N ALA A 188 -5.78 -17.05 17.96
CA ALA A 188 -5.53 -18.42 18.43
C ALA A 188 -6.36 -19.44 17.66
N TRP A 189 -7.64 -19.14 17.42
CA TRP A 189 -8.52 -20.01 16.64
C TRP A 189 -8.05 -20.17 15.19
N MET A 190 -7.65 -19.07 14.54
CA MET A 190 -7.16 -19.11 13.15
C MET A 190 -5.80 -19.84 13.00
N GLU A 191 -4.99 -19.85 14.03
CA GLU A 191 -3.70 -20.56 14.04
C GLU A 191 -3.85 -22.08 14.24
N GLU A 192 -4.97 -22.53 14.79
CA GLU A 192 -5.32 -23.96 14.95
C GLU A 192 -6.03 -24.53 13.71
N TYR A 193 -6.56 -23.69 12.83
CA TYR A 193 -7.28 -24.08 11.62
C TYR A 193 -6.32 -24.40 10.47
#